data_26b156bf1f1bdc14d3772446aef486a2
#
_entry.id   26b156bf1f1bdc14d3772446aef486a2
#
_cell.length_a   1.000
_cell.length_b   1.000
_cell.length_c   1.000
_cell.angle_alpha   90.00
_cell.angle_beta   90.00
_cell.angle_gamma   90.00
#
_symmetry.space_group_name_H-M   'P 1'
#
loop_
_entity.id
_entity.type
_entity.pdbx_description
1 polymer ?
#
loop_
_entity_poly.entity_id
_entity_poly.type
_entity_poly.pdbx_seq_one_letter_code
_entity_poly.pdbx_strand_id
1 'polypeptide(L)'
;MIDQKAKKRLRRSMLFLNCQKPALIKDPYIYGPDSIMLDLEDAVAENQKDAARFSLYHALKEVDYRGVERVVRINGLDTPHWKEDVRVCVAGGADVIRIPKCTCANDVAIIEEATAAAEKEFGVEEGKTLLMAALESCMGVINAYEICRSSERLIGIALSGGDYTKDLQTRITFTGVELAGARQQMIIAARAAGVQCFDTVFTNLDDMEGFEKETEMIHLMGFDGKSLINPRQIPIVHKIFTPTQKDIIFSEKVVREIDEKKAQGIGVFTVDGKMIDIAFYDGAKRTLMLAKAAGIYKGDLV
;
A
#
# COMPACT_ATOMS: atom_id res chain seq x y z
N MET A 1 -14.42 -8.46 -13.95
CA MET A 1 -13.74 -7.12 -14.18
C MET A 1 -13.14 -6.63 -12.87
N ILE A 2 -11.91 -6.13 -12.89
CA ILE A 2 -11.22 -5.64 -11.68
C ILE A 2 -11.94 -4.40 -11.13
N ASP A 3 -12.23 -4.39 -9.82
CA ASP A 3 -12.87 -3.26 -9.15
C ASP A 3 -11.93 -2.05 -9.07
N GLN A 4 -12.20 -1.03 -9.87
CA GLN A 4 -11.40 0.21 -9.90
C GLN A 4 -11.49 1.01 -8.58
N LYS A 5 -12.55 0.87 -7.80
CA LYS A 5 -12.65 1.51 -6.48
C LYS A 5 -11.71 0.83 -5.48
N ALA A 6 -11.63 -0.50 -5.51
CA ALA A 6 -10.70 -1.26 -4.70
C ALA A 6 -9.24 -0.92 -5.06
N LYS A 7 -8.91 -0.76 -6.35
CA LYS A 7 -7.57 -0.32 -6.79
C LYS A 7 -7.18 1.04 -6.21
N LYS A 8 -8.10 1.99 -6.18
CA LYS A 8 -7.87 3.40 -5.75
C LYS A 8 -8.16 3.64 -4.27
N ARG A 9 -8.29 2.59 -3.47
CA ARG A 9 -8.56 2.70 -2.04
C ARG A 9 -7.45 3.48 -1.32
N LEU A 10 -7.84 4.20 -0.24
CA LEU A 10 -6.89 4.84 0.68
C LEU A 10 -6.13 3.77 1.49
N ARG A 11 -4.79 3.85 1.51
CA ARG A 11 -3.90 2.88 2.19
C ARG A 11 -2.74 3.61 2.86
N ARG A 12 -3.03 4.52 3.78
CA ARG A 12 -2.00 5.26 4.53
C ARG A 12 -1.22 4.35 5.47
N SER A 13 -1.90 3.42 6.12
CA SER A 13 -1.36 2.52 7.14
C SER A 13 -1.67 1.06 6.82
N MET A 14 -0.63 0.22 6.81
CA MET A 14 -0.73 -1.24 6.67
C MET A 14 -0.11 -1.91 7.90
N LEU A 15 -0.93 -2.36 8.84
CA LEU A 15 -0.48 -2.94 10.10
C LEU A 15 -0.18 -4.44 9.94
N PHE A 16 1.09 -4.83 10.13
CA PHE A 16 1.52 -6.23 10.13
C PHE A 16 1.04 -6.99 11.35
N LEU A 17 0.49 -8.19 11.11
CA LEU A 17 -0.07 -9.09 12.11
C LEU A 17 0.35 -10.53 11.82
N ASN A 18 1.01 -11.17 12.77
CA ASN A 18 1.46 -12.56 12.64
C ASN A 18 0.27 -13.53 12.76
N CYS A 19 -0.02 -14.28 11.68
CA CYS A 19 -1.13 -15.24 11.63
C CYS A 19 -0.94 -16.47 12.55
N GLN A 20 0.27 -16.74 13.02
CA GLN A 20 0.51 -17.76 14.05
C GLN A 20 -0.11 -17.39 15.41
N LYS A 21 -0.51 -16.10 15.59
CA LYS A 21 -1.03 -15.56 16.85
C LYS A 21 -2.48 -15.10 16.68
N PRO A 22 -3.49 -15.97 16.85
CA PRO A 22 -4.90 -15.63 16.65
C PRO A 22 -5.36 -14.39 17.43
N ALA A 23 -4.79 -14.13 18.61
CA ALA A 23 -5.10 -12.95 19.40
C ALA A 23 -4.79 -11.62 18.69
N LEU A 24 -3.85 -11.59 17.75
CA LEU A 24 -3.50 -10.38 17.00
C LEU A 24 -4.44 -10.15 15.80
N ILE A 25 -5.01 -11.22 15.23
CA ILE A 25 -5.78 -11.15 13.99
C ILE A 25 -7.30 -11.07 14.19
N LYS A 26 -7.80 -11.25 15.41
CA LYS A 26 -9.24 -11.32 15.68
C LYS A 26 -9.95 -9.95 15.67
N ASP A 27 -9.27 -8.87 16.10
CA ASP A 27 -9.90 -7.55 16.31
C ASP A 27 -9.00 -6.32 16.01
N PRO A 28 -8.07 -6.39 15.01
CA PRO A 28 -7.13 -5.29 14.74
C PRO A 28 -7.82 -4.01 14.23
N TYR A 29 -9.08 -4.10 13.79
CA TYR A 29 -9.89 -2.96 13.36
C TYR A 29 -10.10 -1.92 14.48
N ILE A 30 -9.96 -2.31 15.76
CA ILE A 30 -10.09 -1.38 16.89
C ILE A 30 -9.04 -0.25 16.89
N TYR A 31 -7.91 -0.47 16.23
CA TYR A 31 -6.84 0.52 16.07
C TYR A 31 -7.04 1.44 14.86
N GLY A 32 -8.03 1.17 14.01
CA GLY A 32 -8.39 1.97 12.85
C GLY A 32 -7.35 2.04 11.73
N PRO A 33 -6.59 0.98 11.38
CA PRO A 33 -5.72 1.01 10.20
C PRO A 33 -6.56 1.05 8.92
N ASP A 34 -5.99 1.60 7.84
CA ASP A 34 -6.63 1.50 6.51
C ASP A 34 -6.57 0.07 5.96
N SER A 35 -5.47 -0.65 6.23
CA SER A 35 -5.27 -2.05 5.87
C SER A 35 -4.57 -2.81 6.99
N ILE A 36 -4.87 -4.10 7.12
CA ILE A 36 -4.10 -5.05 7.92
C ILE A 36 -3.29 -5.95 6.99
N MET A 37 -2.07 -6.27 7.38
CA MET A 37 -1.17 -7.20 6.70
C MET A 37 -1.10 -8.50 7.48
N LEU A 38 -1.90 -9.48 7.09
CA LEU A 38 -1.94 -10.81 7.67
C LEU A 38 -0.76 -11.63 7.14
N ASP A 39 0.21 -11.92 8.00
CA ASP A 39 1.50 -12.45 7.58
C ASP A 39 1.61 -13.96 7.73
N LEU A 40 1.90 -14.67 6.64
CA LEU A 40 2.20 -16.09 6.58
C LEU A 40 3.70 -16.38 6.36
N GLU A 41 4.52 -15.33 6.10
CA GLU A 41 5.92 -15.48 5.73
C GLU A 41 6.85 -15.46 6.96
N ASP A 42 7.79 -14.53 7.02
CA ASP A 42 8.92 -14.51 7.97
C ASP A 42 8.49 -14.46 9.44
N ALA A 43 7.35 -13.87 9.75
CA ALA A 43 6.84 -13.83 11.14
C ALA A 43 6.33 -15.21 11.61
N VAL A 44 6.14 -16.18 10.71
CA VAL A 44 5.59 -17.52 11.02
C VAL A 44 6.70 -18.56 10.95
N ALA A 45 6.90 -19.29 12.04
CA ALA A 45 7.87 -20.39 12.07
C ALA A 45 7.51 -21.50 11.06
N GLU A 46 8.52 -22.16 10.49
CA GLU A 46 8.36 -23.18 9.43
C GLU A 46 7.38 -24.28 9.83
N ASN A 47 7.49 -24.80 11.03
CA ASN A 47 6.62 -25.85 11.58
C ASN A 47 5.23 -25.36 11.99
N GLN A 48 4.91 -24.07 11.79
CA GLN A 48 3.63 -23.45 12.11
C GLN A 48 2.90 -22.93 10.87
N LYS A 49 3.44 -23.11 9.66
CA LYS A 49 2.86 -22.61 8.43
C LYS A 49 1.43 -23.12 8.21
N ASP A 50 1.18 -24.40 8.43
CA ASP A 50 -0.18 -24.99 8.30
C ASP A 50 -1.15 -24.45 9.34
N ALA A 51 -0.73 -24.33 10.59
CA ALA A 51 -1.55 -23.77 11.66
C ALA A 51 -1.87 -22.29 11.41
N ALA A 52 -0.92 -21.52 10.86
CA ALA A 52 -1.12 -20.13 10.51
C ALA A 52 -2.13 -19.99 9.34
N ARG A 53 -2.05 -20.84 8.31
CA ARG A 53 -3.04 -20.89 7.22
C ARG A 53 -4.45 -21.22 7.75
N PHE A 54 -4.55 -22.20 8.64
CA PHE A 54 -5.83 -22.55 9.27
C PHE A 54 -6.42 -21.36 10.04
N SER A 55 -5.60 -20.69 10.87
CA SER A 55 -6.02 -19.50 11.62
C SER A 55 -6.43 -18.35 10.69
N LEU A 56 -5.65 -18.13 9.62
CA LEU A 56 -5.95 -17.10 8.61
C LEU A 56 -7.30 -17.37 7.93
N TYR A 57 -7.53 -18.60 7.45
CA TYR A 57 -8.78 -18.95 6.77
C TYR A 57 -10.00 -18.64 7.63
N HIS A 58 -9.99 -19.11 8.90
CA HIS A 58 -11.09 -18.87 9.81
C HIS A 58 -11.24 -17.39 10.18
N ALA A 59 -10.14 -16.66 10.37
CA ALA A 59 -10.21 -15.25 10.61
C ALA A 59 -10.82 -14.46 9.42
N LEU A 60 -10.44 -14.81 8.19
CA LEU A 60 -11.02 -14.17 7.00
C LEU A 60 -12.51 -14.46 6.80
N LYS A 61 -12.96 -15.65 7.22
CA LYS A 61 -14.37 -16.08 7.10
C LYS A 61 -15.27 -15.55 8.21
N GLU A 62 -14.80 -15.56 9.45
CA GLU A 62 -15.63 -15.38 10.62
C GLU A 62 -15.54 -13.98 11.25
N VAL A 63 -14.43 -13.25 11.00
CA VAL A 63 -14.22 -11.92 11.59
C VAL A 63 -14.75 -10.83 10.67
N ASP A 64 -15.69 -10.03 11.19
CA ASP A 64 -16.04 -8.75 10.54
C ASP A 64 -14.96 -7.69 10.84
N TYR A 65 -14.08 -7.44 9.88
CA TYR A 65 -13.04 -6.44 9.96
C TYR A 65 -13.54 -4.99 9.75
N ARG A 66 -14.86 -4.78 9.71
CA ARG A 66 -15.51 -3.46 9.64
C ARG A 66 -15.00 -2.59 8.49
N GLY A 67 -14.78 -3.20 7.34
CA GLY A 67 -14.32 -2.50 6.15
C GLY A 67 -12.81 -2.22 6.09
N VAL A 68 -12.01 -2.62 7.08
CA VAL A 68 -10.54 -2.62 7.00
C VAL A 68 -10.10 -3.61 5.92
N GLU A 69 -9.20 -3.19 5.04
CA GLU A 69 -8.70 -4.03 3.95
C GLU A 69 -7.81 -5.16 4.49
N ARG A 70 -8.04 -6.38 3.98
CA ARG A 70 -7.33 -7.59 4.39
C ARG A 70 -6.30 -7.95 3.33
N VAL A 71 -5.06 -7.55 3.59
CA VAL A 71 -3.90 -7.91 2.76
C VAL A 71 -3.23 -9.11 3.39
N VAL A 72 -2.87 -10.12 2.61
CA VAL A 72 -2.16 -11.31 3.09
C VAL A 72 -0.79 -11.37 2.43
N ARG A 73 0.28 -11.37 3.22
CA ARG A 73 1.62 -11.68 2.73
C ARG A 73 1.81 -13.19 2.72
N ILE A 74 1.90 -13.77 1.54
CA ILE A 74 2.14 -15.20 1.31
C ILE A 74 3.61 -15.55 1.46
N ASN A 75 3.95 -16.82 1.46
CA ASN A 75 5.34 -17.27 1.37
C ASN A 75 5.92 -17.07 -0.03
N GLY A 76 7.24 -16.95 -0.13
CA GLY A 76 7.95 -16.72 -1.39
C GLY A 76 7.84 -17.89 -2.38
N LEU A 77 8.03 -17.58 -3.67
CA LEU A 77 7.99 -18.55 -4.77
C LEU A 77 9.08 -19.63 -4.65
N ASP A 78 10.14 -19.37 -3.89
CA ASP A 78 11.24 -20.28 -3.56
C ASP A 78 10.88 -21.33 -2.49
N THR A 79 9.67 -21.26 -1.91
CA THR A 79 9.18 -22.17 -0.87
C THR A 79 8.10 -23.12 -1.40
N PRO A 80 7.81 -24.24 -0.72
CA PRO A 80 6.69 -25.11 -1.11
C PRO A 80 5.30 -24.56 -0.71
N HIS A 81 5.23 -23.48 0.07
CA HIS A 81 4.01 -23.04 0.77
C HIS A 81 3.11 -22.11 -0.05
N TRP A 82 3.65 -21.32 -0.96
CA TRP A 82 2.94 -20.22 -1.63
C TRP A 82 1.68 -20.65 -2.37
N LYS A 83 1.66 -21.86 -2.98
CA LYS A 83 0.49 -22.34 -3.71
C LYS A 83 -0.73 -22.49 -2.80
N GLU A 84 -0.53 -23.13 -1.65
CA GLU A 84 -1.58 -23.33 -0.67
C GLU A 84 -1.96 -22.03 0.02
N ASP A 85 -1.01 -21.12 0.22
CA ASP A 85 -1.28 -19.78 0.74
C ASP A 85 -2.23 -19.01 -0.20
N VAL A 86 -1.97 -19.01 -1.52
CA VAL A 86 -2.86 -18.37 -2.51
C VAL A 86 -4.26 -18.96 -2.46
N ARG A 87 -4.39 -20.30 -2.41
CA ARG A 87 -5.69 -20.99 -2.31
C ARG A 87 -6.45 -20.56 -1.06
N VAL A 88 -5.79 -20.55 0.09
CA VAL A 88 -6.38 -20.14 1.37
C VAL A 88 -6.78 -18.66 1.36
N CYS A 89 -5.97 -17.78 0.78
CA CYS A 89 -6.30 -16.36 0.62
C CYS A 89 -7.60 -16.16 -0.18
N VAL A 90 -7.70 -16.79 -1.34
CA VAL A 90 -8.87 -16.68 -2.23
C VAL A 90 -10.09 -17.33 -1.57
N ALA A 91 -9.98 -18.55 -1.07
CA ALA A 91 -11.07 -19.26 -0.40
C ALA A 91 -11.57 -18.51 0.85
N GLY A 92 -10.67 -17.88 1.62
CA GLY A 92 -10.98 -17.07 2.79
C GLY A 92 -11.59 -15.72 2.44
N GLY A 93 -11.36 -15.21 1.24
CA GLY A 93 -11.84 -13.92 0.77
C GLY A 93 -10.92 -12.75 1.15
N ALA A 94 -9.60 -12.94 1.09
CA ALA A 94 -8.64 -11.85 1.20
C ALA A 94 -8.87 -10.81 0.09
N ASP A 95 -8.69 -9.54 0.41
CA ASP A 95 -8.84 -8.46 -0.58
C ASP A 95 -7.61 -8.34 -1.49
N VAL A 96 -6.43 -8.54 -0.91
CA VAL A 96 -5.13 -8.39 -1.61
C VAL A 96 -4.16 -9.49 -1.19
N ILE A 97 -3.44 -10.07 -2.13
CA ILE A 97 -2.28 -10.93 -1.89
C ILE A 97 -1.02 -10.09 -2.07
N ARG A 98 -0.16 -10.01 -1.04
CA ARG A 98 1.17 -9.42 -1.13
C ARG A 98 2.20 -10.47 -1.44
N ILE A 99 2.86 -10.32 -2.57
CA ILE A 99 3.92 -11.20 -3.08
C ILE A 99 5.24 -10.76 -2.45
N PRO A 100 5.88 -11.56 -1.58
CA PRO A 100 7.19 -11.24 -1.04
C PRO A 100 8.29 -11.46 -2.07
N LYS A 101 9.46 -10.88 -1.85
CA LYS A 101 10.70 -11.12 -2.60
C LYS A 101 10.54 -11.06 -4.13
N CYS A 102 9.63 -10.19 -4.59
CA CYS A 102 9.36 -10.02 -6.02
C CYS A 102 10.57 -9.37 -6.72
N THR A 103 11.10 -10.03 -7.73
CA THR A 103 12.30 -9.62 -8.46
C THR A 103 12.05 -9.26 -9.92
N CYS A 104 10.96 -9.75 -10.50
CA CYS A 104 10.61 -9.51 -11.90
C CYS A 104 9.10 -9.64 -12.18
N ALA A 105 8.69 -9.22 -13.37
CA ALA A 105 7.30 -9.30 -13.83
C ALA A 105 6.74 -10.73 -13.83
N ASN A 106 7.59 -11.73 -14.07
CA ASN A 106 7.19 -13.14 -14.09
C ASN A 106 6.74 -13.64 -12.71
N ASP A 107 7.31 -13.12 -11.63
CA ASP A 107 6.89 -13.50 -10.27
C ASP A 107 5.43 -13.10 -10.02
N VAL A 108 5.03 -11.93 -10.52
CA VAL A 108 3.65 -11.45 -10.47
C VAL A 108 2.74 -12.33 -11.34
N ALA A 109 3.17 -12.67 -12.55
CA ALA A 109 2.39 -13.49 -13.49
C ALA A 109 2.08 -14.88 -12.92
N ILE A 110 3.06 -15.53 -12.27
CA ILE A 110 2.88 -16.83 -11.61
C ILE A 110 1.79 -16.75 -10.52
N ILE A 111 1.83 -15.73 -9.68
CA ILE A 111 0.84 -15.56 -8.59
C ILE A 111 -0.52 -15.15 -9.17
N GLU A 112 -0.57 -14.35 -10.22
CA GLU A 112 -1.82 -13.99 -10.90
C GLU A 112 -2.52 -15.23 -11.47
N GLU A 113 -1.78 -16.09 -12.17
CA GLU A 113 -2.31 -17.35 -12.70
C GLU A 113 -2.86 -18.26 -11.60
N ALA A 114 -2.10 -18.44 -10.51
CA ALA A 114 -2.52 -19.22 -9.37
C ALA A 114 -3.76 -18.61 -8.67
N THR A 115 -3.83 -17.28 -8.58
CA THR A 115 -4.98 -16.57 -8.02
C THR A 115 -6.23 -16.77 -8.88
N ALA A 116 -6.13 -16.63 -10.19
CA ALA A 116 -7.25 -16.86 -11.13
C ALA A 116 -7.72 -18.33 -11.09
N ALA A 117 -6.80 -19.28 -11.00
CA ALA A 117 -7.14 -20.69 -10.84
C ALA A 117 -7.89 -20.97 -9.53
N ALA A 118 -7.47 -20.37 -8.42
CA ALA A 118 -8.12 -20.48 -7.13
C ALA A 118 -9.51 -19.78 -7.12
N GLU A 119 -9.65 -18.61 -7.74
CA GLU A 119 -10.96 -17.95 -7.89
C GLU A 119 -11.96 -18.87 -8.61
N LYS A 120 -11.52 -19.51 -9.70
CA LYS A 120 -12.35 -20.49 -10.42
C LYS A 120 -12.67 -21.73 -9.56
N GLU A 121 -11.69 -22.26 -8.84
CA GLU A 121 -11.86 -23.43 -7.97
C GLU A 121 -12.90 -23.19 -6.87
N PHE A 122 -12.86 -22.03 -6.22
CA PHE A 122 -13.71 -21.69 -5.08
C PHE A 122 -14.96 -20.89 -5.45
N GLY A 123 -15.23 -20.68 -6.73
CA GLY A 123 -16.40 -19.94 -7.21
C GLY A 123 -16.38 -18.45 -6.81
N VAL A 124 -15.20 -17.87 -6.66
CA VAL A 124 -14.98 -16.44 -6.43
C VAL A 124 -15.00 -15.71 -7.78
N GLU A 125 -15.55 -14.50 -7.82
CA GLU A 125 -15.58 -13.69 -9.04
C GLU A 125 -14.16 -13.44 -9.55
N GLU A 126 -13.91 -13.64 -10.84
CA GLU A 126 -12.62 -13.40 -11.46
C GLU A 126 -12.19 -11.94 -11.34
N GLY A 127 -10.97 -11.71 -10.86
CA GLY A 127 -10.42 -10.37 -10.62
C GLY A 127 -10.78 -9.79 -9.25
N LYS A 128 -11.44 -10.55 -8.38
CA LYS A 128 -11.83 -10.12 -7.05
C LYS A 128 -10.62 -9.92 -6.14
N THR A 129 -9.66 -10.84 -6.18
CA THR A 129 -8.45 -10.77 -5.36
C THR A 129 -7.38 -9.96 -6.09
N LEU A 130 -6.94 -8.86 -5.49
CA LEU A 130 -5.92 -7.97 -6.02
C LEU A 130 -4.51 -8.41 -5.60
N LEU A 131 -3.48 -7.83 -6.21
CA LEU A 131 -2.08 -8.15 -5.94
C LEU A 131 -1.30 -6.90 -5.52
N MET A 132 -0.28 -7.11 -4.69
CA MET A 132 0.73 -6.12 -4.30
C MET A 132 2.10 -6.81 -4.32
N ALA A 133 3.14 -6.18 -4.87
CA ALA A 133 4.48 -6.76 -4.88
C ALA A 133 5.37 -6.09 -3.82
N ALA A 134 6.10 -6.90 -3.03
CA ALA A 134 7.13 -6.41 -2.12
C ALA A 134 8.50 -6.48 -2.80
N LEU A 135 9.17 -5.34 -2.89
CA LEU A 135 10.52 -5.21 -3.45
C LEU A 135 11.52 -5.21 -2.30
N GLU A 136 12.31 -6.26 -2.25
CA GLU A 136 13.15 -6.63 -1.11
C GLU A 136 14.61 -6.84 -1.50
N SER A 137 14.94 -6.62 -2.80
CA SER A 137 16.28 -6.77 -3.37
C SER A 137 16.62 -5.66 -4.34
N CYS A 138 17.90 -5.50 -4.64
CA CYS A 138 18.40 -4.58 -5.67
C CYS A 138 17.78 -4.89 -7.03
N MET A 139 17.63 -6.18 -7.37
CA MET A 139 17.02 -6.59 -8.64
C MET A 139 15.54 -6.23 -8.70
N GLY A 140 14.78 -6.42 -7.62
CA GLY A 140 13.38 -6.00 -7.54
C GLY A 140 13.22 -4.49 -7.73
N VAL A 141 14.10 -3.69 -7.12
CA VAL A 141 14.10 -2.22 -7.28
C VAL A 141 14.47 -1.81 -8.70
N ILE A 142 15.46 -2.45 -9.33
CA ILE A 142 15.83 -2.18 -10.74
C ILE A 142 14.67 -2.48 -11.66
N ASN A 143 13.95 -3.58 -11.46
CA ASN A 143 12.84 -4.02 -12.28
C ASN A 143 11.48 -3.42 -11.87
N ALA A 144 11.46 -2.46 -10.95
CA ALA A 144 10.22 -1.92 -10.35
C ALA A 144 9.18 -1.49 -11.39
N TYR A 145 9.59 -0.84 -12.48
CA TYR A 145 8.66 -0.40 -13.53
C TYR A 145 8.01 -1.58 -14.27
N GLU A 146 8.78 -2.60 -14.65
CA GLU A 146 8.25 -3.78 -15.34
C GLU A 146 7.33 -4.59 -14.40
N ILE A 147 7.67 -4.67 -13.12
CA ILE A 147 6.81 -5.27 -12.09
C ILE A 147 5.49 -4.49 -11.98
N CYS A 148 5.54 -3.16 -11.89
CA CYS A 148 4.35 -2.32 -11.73
C CYS A 148 3.33 -2.44 -12.86
N ARG A 149 3.77 -2.75 -14.09
CA ARG A 149 2.91 -2.85 -15.26
C ARG A 149 2.56 -4.28 -15.67
N SER A 150 3.00 -5.28 -14.91
CA SER A 150 2.89 -6.69 -15.30
C SER A 150 1.48 -7.27 -15.16
N SER A 151 0.61 -6.66 -14.36
CA SER A 151 -0.75 -7.16 -14.11
C SER A 151 -1.75 -6.03 -13.85
N GLU A 152 -2.93 -6.18 -14.40
CA GLU A 152 -4.07 -5.32 -14.09
C GLU A 152 -4.55 -5.48 -12.63
N ARG A 153 -4.25 -6.62 -11.97
CA ARG A 153 -4.56 -6.86 -10.57
C ARG A 153 -3.60 -6.15 -9.61
N LEU A 154 -2.43 -5.71 -10.09
CA LEU A 154 -1.41 -5.10 -9.23
C LEU A 154 -1.85 -3.68 -8.82
N ILE A 155 -2.05 -3.49 -7.53
CA ILE A 155 -2.46 -2.20 -6.95
C ILE A 155 -1.28 -1.32 -6.56
N GLY A 156 -0.13 -1.94 -6.33
CA GLY A 156 1.04 -1.19 -5.87
C GLY A 156 2.25 -2.06 -5.56
N ILE A 157 3.32 -1.37 -5.24
CA ILE A 157 4.59 -1.95 -4.79
C ILE A 157 4.93 -1.43 -3.39
N ALA A 158 5.61 -2.25 -2.60
CA ALA A 158 6.02 -1.90 -1.25
C ALA A 158 7.51 -2.21 -1.03
N LEU A 159 8.24 -1.30 -0.40
CA LEU A 159 9.63 -1.55 0.01
C LEU A 159 9.65 -2.44 1.26
N SER A 160 10.47 -3.49 1.26
CA SER A 160 10.83 -4.27 2.45
C SER A 160 12.30 -3.98 2.81
N GLY A 161 12.51 -2.99 3.65
CA GLY A 161 13.84 -2.41 3.91
C GLY A 161 14.82 -3.36 4.59
N GLY A 162 14.35 -4.32 5.38
CA GLY A 162 15.21 -5.30 6.06
C GLY A 162 15.98 -6.17 5.08
N ASP A 163 15.25 -6.89 4.21
CA ASP A 163 15.88 -7.75 3.20
C ASP A 163 16.58 -6.93 2.11
N TYR A 164 16.03 -5.77 1.73
CA TYR A 164 16.69 -4.87 0.79
C TYR A 164 18.07 -4.41 1.27
N THR A 165 18.21 -3.98 2.53
CA THR A 165 19.52 -3.56 3.07
C THR A 165 20.50 -4.72 3.20
N LYS A 166 20.01 -5.93 3.48
CA LYS A 166 20.82 -7.14 3.46
C LYS A 166 21.36 -7.43 2.05
N ASP A 167 20.51 -7.37 1.02
CA ASP A 167 20.90 -7.57 -0.38
C ASP A 167 21.86 -6.45 -0.85
N LEU A 168 21.63 -5.21 -0.43
CA LEU A 168 22.49 -4.06 -0.69
C LEU A 168 23.83 -4.12 0.07
N GLN A 169 24.04 -5.14 0.93
CA GLN A 169 25.22 -5.34 1.79
C GLN A 169 25.48 -4.16 2.75
N THR A 170 24.41 -3.61 3.31
CA THR A 170 24.46 -2.51 4.30
C THR A 170 23.53 -2.80 5.48
N ARG A 171 23.31 -1.82 6.32
CA ARG A 171 22.42 -1.89 7.49
C ARG A 171 21.46 -0.72 7.50
N ILE A 172 20.31 -0.89 8.14
CA ILE A 172 19.39 0.20 8.40
C ILE A 172 20.07 1.20 9.36
N THR A 173 20.06 2.47 8.97
CA THR A 173 20.62 3.57 9.76
C THR A 173 19.53 4.50 10.26
N PHE A 174 19.87 5.32 11.25
CA PHE A 174 18.97 6.36 11.76
C PHE A 174 18.54 7.38 10.68
N THR A 175 19.41 7.64 9.71
CA THR A 175 19.15 8.60 8.63
C THR A 175 18.33 8.01 7.48
N GLY A 176 18.26 6.68 7.34
CA GLY A 176 17.61 6.00 6.24
C GLY A 176 18.21 6.28 4.86
N VAL A 177 19.47 6.81 4.82
CA VAL A 177 20.15 7.19 3.57
C VAL A 177 20.34 6.00 2.63
N GLU A 178 20.53 4.80 3.16
CA GLU A 178 20.67 3.55 2.43
C GLU A 178 19.41 3.18 1.64
N LEU A 179 18.25 3.68 2.05
CA LEU A 179 16.96 3.43 1.38
C LEU A 179 16.63 4.49 0.33
N ALA A 180 17.34 5.62 0.31
CA ALA A 180 16.98 6.79 -0.51
C ALA A 180 16.91 6.46 -2.01
N GLY A 181 17.87 5.70 -2.53
CA GLY A 181 17.90 5.28 -3.95
C GLY A 181 16.71 4.39 -4.31
N ALA A 182 16.41 3.38 -3.49
CA ALA A 182 15.27 2.50 -3.71
C ALA A 182 13.95 3.25 -3.60
N ARG A 183 13.77 4.08 -2.58
CA ARG A 183 12.58 4.92 -2.39
C ARG A 183 12.30 5.77 -3.61
N GLN A 184 13.31 6.47 -4.12
CA GLN A 184 13.15 7.35 -5.28
C GLN A 184 12.81 6.57 -6.55
N GLN A 185 13.50 5.47 -6.82
CA GLN A 185 13.26 4.64 -8.01
C GLN A 185 11.87 4.00 -7.99
N MET A 186 11.44 3.48 -6.84
CA MET A 186 10.13 2.86 -6.69
C MET A 186 8.99 3.86 -6.90
N ILE A 187 9.09 5.08 -6.36
CA ILE A 187 8.07 6.12 -6.58
C ILE A 187 7.97 6.47 -8.06
N ILE A 188 9.09 6.68 -8.74
CA ILE A 188 9.11 6.99 -10.18
C ILE A 188 8.44 5.86 -10.97
N ALA A 189 8.80 4.60 -10.68
CA ALA A 189 8.23 3.43 -11.35
C ALA A 189 6.71 3.31 -11.12
N ALA A 190 6.28 3.44 -9.87
CA ALA A 190 4.87 3.35 -9.49
C ALA A 190 4.03 4.47 -10.14
N ARG A 191 4.53 5.70 -10.15
CA ARG A 191 3.81 6.83 -10.79
C ARG A 191 3.74 6.67 -12.31
N ALA A 192 4.81 6.21 -12.96
CA ALA A 192 4.84 5.93 -14.39
C ALA A 192 3.85 4.82 -14.79
N ALA A 193 3.64 3.84 -13.91
CA ALA A 193 2.69 2.73 -14.13
C ALA A 193 1.27 3.01 -13.60
N GLY A 194 1.04 4.10 -12.86
CA GLY A 194 -0.27 4.45 -12.29
C GLY A 194 -0.70 3.59 -11.10
N VAL A 195 0.24 3.01 -10.36
CA VAL A 195 -0.01 2.20 -9.15
C VAL A 195 0.48 2.90 -7.87
N GLN A 196 0.09 2.39 -6.71
CA GLN A 196 0.49 2.93 -5.41
C GLN A 196 1.90 2.47 -5.01
N CYS A 197 2.55 3.27 -4.16
CA CYS A 197 3.87 2.96 -3.61
C CYS A 197 3.85 3.10 -2.09
N PHE A 198 4.35 2.07 -1.39
CA PHE A 198 4.33 1.99 0.07
C PHE A 198 5.73 1.85 0.63
N ASP A 199 6.00 2.58 1.71
CA ASP A 199 7.30 2.51 2.38
C ASP A 199 7.36 1.36 3.39
N THR A 200 8.58 1.03 3.78
CA THR A 200 8.93 -0.04 4.71
C THR A 200 8.50 0.25 6.15
N VAL A 201 8.66 -0.74 7.03
CA VAL A 201 8.44 -0.61 8.47
C VAL A 201 9.55 0.21 9.15
N PHE A 202 9.20 0.86 10.25
CA PHE A 202 10.15 1.50 11.17
C PHE A 202 10.26 0.65 12.44
N THR A 203 11.43 0.08 12.69
CA THR A 203 11.61 -0.99 13.68
C THR A 203 11.94 -0.50 15.09
N ASN A 204 12.45 0.74 15.25
CA ASN A 204 12.74 1.28 16.55
C ASN A 204 11.47 1.86 17.21
N LEU A 205 10.75 1.02 17.96
CA LEU A 205 9.48 1.39 18.58
C LEU A 205 9.59 2.40 19.75
N ASP A 206 10.78 2.65 20.21
CA ASP A 206 11.04 3.62 21.28
C ASP A 206 11.33 5.02 20.73
N ASP A 207 11.66 5.13 19.46
CA ASP A 207 11.95 6.39 18.76
C ASP A 207 10.75 6.86 17.92
N MET A 208 9.71 7.32 18.58
CA MET A 208 8.50 7.81 17.88
C MET A 208 8.72 9.16 17.18
N GLU A 209 9.70 9.95 17.62
CA GLU A 209 10.08 11.21 16.95
C GLU A 209 10.80 10.91 15.61
N GLY A 210 11.72 9.95 15.60
CA GLY A 210 12.36 9.47 14.38
C GLY A 210 11.34 8.86 13.41
N PHE A 211 10.38 8.12 13.92
CA PHE A 211 9.26 7.60 13.11
C PHE A 211 8.43 8.71 12.46
N GLU A 212 8.08 9.77 13.19
CA GLU A 212 7.32 10.90 12.66
C GLU A 212 8.11 11.62 11.55
N LYS A 213 9.40 11.90 11.78
CA LYS A 213 10.30 12.54 10.79
C LYS A 213 10.45 11.69 9.52
N GLU A 214 10.66 10.38 9.65
CA GLU A 214 10.74 9.49 8.49
C GLU A 214 9.40 9.47 7.73
N THR A 215 8.28 9.43 8.44
CA THR A 215 6.95 9.43 7.84
C THR A 215 6.66 10.73 7.06
N GLU A 216 7.06 11.89 7.61
CA GLU A 216 6.99 13.18 6.90
C GLU A 216 7.85 13.18 5.64
N MET A 217 9.08 12.70 5.74
CA MET A 217 9.99 12.61 4.60
C MET A 217 9.40 11.76 3.48
N ILE A 218 8.93 10.56 3.76
CA ILE A 218 8.41 9.66 2.72
C ILE A 218 7.09 10.17 2.14
N HIS A 219 6.27 10.86 2.92
CA HIS A 219 5.08 11.54 2.42
C HIS A 219 5.45 12.64 1.41
N LEU A 220 6.46 13.47 1.73
CA LEU A 220 6.99 14.51 0.82
C LEU A 220 7.65 13.89 -0.43
N MET A 221 8.25 12.71 -0.33
CA MET A 221 8.77 11.98 -1.49
C MET A 221 7.65 11.47 -2.42
N GLY A 222 6.41 11.38 -1.93
CA GLY A 222 5.26 10.98 -2.73
C GLY A 222 4.77 9.55 -2.50
N PHE A 223 5.13 8.88 -1.42
CA PHE A 223 4.54 7.61 -1.05
C PHE A 223 3.03 7.74 -0.75
N ASP A 224 2.29 6.66 -0.93
CA ASP A 224 0.84 6.60 -0.64
C ASP A 224 0.55 6.13 0.79
N GLY A 225 1.53 5.48 1.43
CA GLY A 225 1.41 4.97 2.79
C GLY A 225 2.65 4.24 3.26
N LYS A 226 2.54 3.65 4.45
CA LYS A 226 3.65 3.00 5.16
C LYS A 226 3.23 1.69 5.81
N SER A 227 4.13 0.70 5.77
CA SER A 227 4.01 -0.53 6.55
C SER A 227 4.30 -0.26 8.03
N LEU A 228 3.49 -0.82 8.93
CA LEU A 228 3.54 -0.58 10.37
C LEU A 228 3.64 -1.90 11.13
N ILE A 229 4.33 -1.89 12.26
CA ILE A 229 4.48 -3.06 13.14
C ILE A 229 3.91 -2.83 14.55
N ASN A 230 3.41 -1.62 14.82
CA ASN A 230 2.79 -1.29 16.09
C ASN A 230 1.60 -0.35 15.90
N PRO A 231 0.44 -0.61 16.56
CA PRO A 231 -0.73 0.27 16.45
C PRO A 231 -0.49 1.72 16.84
N ARG A 232 0.47 2.01 17.73
CA ARG A 232 0.84 3.39 18.12
C ARG A 232 1.34 4.24 16.95
N GLN A 233 1.79 3.61 15.87
CA GLN A 233 2.26 4.29 14.67
C GLN A 233 1.11 4.81 13.80
N ILE A 234 -0.09 4.23 13.90
CA ILE A 234 -1.24 4.55 13.04
C ILE A 234 -1.68 6.03 13.14
N PRO A 235 -1.88 6.62 14.34
CA PRO A 235 -2.30 8.02 14.44
C PRO A 235 -1.32 9.00 13.79
N ILE A 236 -0.01 8.73 13.90
CA ILE A 236 1.04 9.58 13.32
C ILE A 236 0.96 9.53 11.78
N VAL A 237 0.90 8.31 11.21
CA VAL A 237 0.76 8.14 9.76
C VAL A 237 -0.52 8.80 9.25
N HIS A 238 -1.64 8.60 9.93
CA HIS A 238 -2.91 9.21 9.54
C HIS A 238 -2.85 10.74 9.59
N LYS A 239 -2.22 11.34 10.63
CA LYS A 239 -2.02 12.78 10.74
C LYS A 239 -1.23 13.34 9.54
N ILE A 240 -0.16 12.65 9.14
CA ILE A 240 0.76 13.14 8.09
C ILE A 240 0.18 12.93 6.69
N PHE A 241 -0.42 11.77 6.42
CA PHE A 241 -0.94 11.43 5.08
C PHE A 241 -2.35 11.97 4.80
N THR A 242 -3.02 12.54 5.80
CA THR A 242 -4.35 13.14 5.60
C THR A 242 -4.21 14.62 5.30
N PRO A 243 -4.79 15.13 4.20
CA PRO A 243 -4.77 16.56 3.90
C PRO A 243 -5.33 17.41 5.03
N THR A 244 -4.68 18.53 5.31
CA THR A 244 -5.19 19.49 6.31
C THR A 244 -6.39 20.28 5.78
N GLN A 245 -7.16 20.90 6.67
CA GLN A 245 -8.25 21.77 6.26
C GLN A 245 -7.76 22.93 5.37
N LYS A 246 -6.53 23.40 5.61
CA LYS A 246 -5.90 24.44 4.77
C LYS A 246 -5.63 23.94 3.35
N ASP A 247 -5.15 22.70 3.21
CA ASP A 247 -4.89 22.08 1.90
C ASP A 247 -6.20 21.87 1.13
N ILE A 248 -7.26 21.47 1.82
CA ILE A 248 -8.59 21.29 1.24
C ILE A 248 -9.12 22.62 0.68
N ILE A 249 -9.13 23.68 1.51
CA ILE A 249 -9.61 25.01 1.10
C ILE A 249 -8.81 25.55 -0.08
N PHE A 250 -7.49 25.42 -0.03
CA PHE A 250 -6.63 25.86 -1.13
C PHE A 250 -6.90 25.05 -2.41
N SER A 251 -7.04 23.74 -2.30
CA SER A 251 -7.33 22.86 -3.45
C SER A 251 -8.69 23.14 -4.06
N GLU A 252 -9.73 23.44 -3.27
CA GLU A 252 -11.02 23.86 -3.79
C GLU A 252 -10.94 25.17 -4.60
N LYS A 253 -10.21 26.17 -4.06
CA LYS A 253 -9.97 27.42 -4.79
C LYS A 253 -9.25 27.15 -6.11
N VAL A 254 -8.18 26.38 -6.10
CA VAL A 254 -7.40 26.04 -7.30
C VAL A 254 -8.28 25.36 -8.36
N VAL A 255 -9.09 24.37 -7.99
CA VAL A 255 -9.96 23.66 -8.94
C VAL A 255 -11.00 24.63 -9.55
N ARG A 256 -11.70 25.43 -8.72
CA ARG A 256 -12.73 26.38 -9.19
C ARG A 256 -12.13 27.44 -10.11
N GLU A 257 -11.02 28.07 -9.69
CA GLU A 257 -10.36 29.11 -10.47
C GLU A 257 -9.83 28.61 -11.82
N ILE A 258 -9.25 27.37 -11.85
CA ILE A 258 -8.79 26.75 -13.10
C ILE A 258 -9.97 26.53 -14.05
N ASP A 259 -11.10 26.00 -13.57
CA ASP A 259 -12.28 25.75 -14.39
C ASP A 259 -12.84 27.06 -14.97
N GLU A 260 -12.92 28.15 -14.16
CA GLU A 260 -13.36 29.47 -14.60
C GLU A 260 -12.41 30.14 -15.60
N LYS A 261 -11.10 30.13 -15.29
CA LYS A 261 -10.08 30.76 -16.13
C LYS A 261 -9.88 30.07 -17.46
N LYS A 262 -9.99 28.74 -17.46
CA LYS A 262 -9.97 27.94 -18.68
C LYS A 262 -11.10 28.31 -19.63
N ALA A 263 -12.30 28.56 -19.12
CA ALA A 263 -13.43 29.00 -19.91
C ALA A 263 -13.22 30.40 -20.51
N GLN A 264 -12.38 31.26 -19.88
CA GLN A 264 -11.98 32.57 -20.33
C GLN A 264 -10.73 32.59 -21.23
N GLY A 265 -10.11 31.41 -21.51
CA GLY A 265 -8.86 31.31 -22.28
C GLY A 265 -7.62 31.80 -21.54
N ILE A 266 -7.67 31.88 -20.19
CA ILE A 266 -6.55 32.32 -19.35
C ILE A 266 -5.82 31.06 -18.83
N GLY A 267 -4.53 30.92 -19.17
CA GLY A 267 -3.72 29.73 -18.82
C GLY A 267 -2.92 29.84 -17.51
N VAL A 268 -2.62 31.09 -17.07
CA VAL A 268 -1.82 31.36 -15.85
C VAL A 268 -2.47 32.52 -15.08
N PHE A 269 -2.59 32.33 -13.77
CA PHE A 269 -3.20 33.32 -12.87
C PHE A 269 -2.68 33.15 -11.44
N THR A 270 -3.20 33.88 -10.47
CA THR A 270 -2.75 33.85 -9.08
C THR A 270 -3.87 33.44 -8.13
N VAL A 271 -3.58 32.47 -7.25
CA VAL A 271 -4.46 32.07 -6.13
C VAL A 271 -3.69 32.25 -4.83
N ASP A 272 -4.23 33.03 -3.90
CA ASP A 272 -3.62 33.34 -2.59
C ASP A 272 -2.12 33.73 -2.71
N GLY A 273 -1.77 34.54 -3.76
CA GLY A 273 -0.42 35.02 -4.01
C GLY A 273 0.51 34.01 -4.68
N LYS A 274 0.07 32.82 -5.03
CA LYS A 274 0.85 31.80 -5.74
C LYS A 274 0.45 31.77 -7.22
N MET A 275 1.44 31.68 -8.10
CA MET A 275 1.21 31.44 -9.52
C MET A 275 0.65 30.04 -9.72
N ILE A 276 -0.47 29.94 -10.42
CA ILE A 276 -1.19 28.69 -10.71
C ILE A 276 -1.38 28.56 -12.21
N ASP A 277 -1.19 27.36 -12.71
CA ASP A 277 -1.50 26.93 -14.07
C ASP A 277 -2.21 25.57 -14.06
N ILE A 278 -2.45 25.01 -15.25
CA ILE A 278 -3.15 23.73 -15.40
C ILE A 278 -2.43 22.54 -14.69
N ALA A 279 -1.10 22.63 -14.49
CA ALA A 279 -0.35 21.55 -13.83
C ALA A 279 -0.75 21.36 -12.36
N PHE A 280 -1.32 22.39 -11.72
CA PHE A 280 -1.81 22.31 -10.34
C PHE A 280 -3.17 21.61 -10.22
N TYR A 281 -3.91 21.43 -11.32
CA TYR A 281 -5.29 20.90 -11.30
C TYR A 281 -5.35 19.46 -10.76
N ASP A 282 -4.53 18.58 -11.30
CA ASP A 282 -4.53 17.18 -10.91
C ASP A 282 -4.04 16.98 -9.47
N GLY A 283 -3.08 17.78 -9.04
CA GLY A 283 -2.61 17.80 -7.65
C GLY A 283 -3.71 18.25 -6.67
N ALA A 284 -4.44 19.31 -7.00
CA ALA A 284 -5.55 19.81 -6.20
C ALA A 284 -6.70 18.77 -6.15
N LYS A 285 -7.06 18.19 -7.28
CA LYS A 285 -8.05 17.09 -7.35
C LYS A 285 -7.63 15.89 -6.51
N ARG A 286 -6.36 15.48 -6.58
CA ARG A 286 -5.82 14.39 -5.76
C ARG A 286 -5.96 14.68 -4.27
N THR A 287 -5.63 15.90 -3.82
CA THR A 287 -5.80 16.34 -2.43
C THR A 287 -7.25 16.21 -1.97
N LEU A 288 -8.20 16.69 -2.77
CA LEU A 288 -9.63 16.58 -2.45
C LEU A 288 -10.11 15.13 -2.44
N MET A 289 -9.64 14.28 -3.37
CA MET A 289 -9.96 12.85 -3.38
C MET A 289 -9.45 12.14 -2.12
N LEU A 290 -8.22 12.42 -1.69
CA LEU A 290 -7.66 11.87 -0.45
C LEU A 290 -8.45 12.33 0.78
N ALA A 291 -8.81 13.61 0.84
CA ALA A 291 -9.63 14.17 1.92
C ALA A 291 -11.04 13.55 1.95
N LYS A 292 -11.64 13.29 0.79
CA LYS A 292 -12.93 12.61 0.65
C LYS A 292 -12.85 11.15 1.11
N ALA A 293 -11.81 10.43 0.69
CA ALA A 293 -11.57 9.06 1.11
C ALA A 293 -11.29 8.95 2.62
N ALA A 294 -10.68 9.97 3.22
CA ALA A 294 -10.47 10.08 4.67
C ALA A 294 -11.72 10.56 5.44
N GLY A 295 -12.83 10.85 4.77
CA GLY A 295 -14.09 11.27 5.39
C GLY A 295 -14.13 12.72 5.89
N ILE A 296 -13.12 13.54 5.56
CA ILE A 296 -13.01 14.94 6.04
C ILE A 296 -13.41 15.98 5.00
N TYR A 297 -13.68 15.56 3.77
CA TYR A 297 -14.19 16.40 2.69
C TYR A 297 -15.55 15.89 2.19
N LYS A 298 -16.56 16.77 2.13
CA LYS A 298 -17.92 16.45 1.71
C LYS A 298 -18.36 17.20 0.44
N GLY A 299 -17.45 17.95 -0.18
CA GLY A 299 -17.73 18.71 -1.39
C GLY A 299 -17.89 17.81 -2.63
N ASP A 300 -18.27 18.43 -3.74
CA ASP A 300 -18.65 17.79 -5.01
C ASP A 300 -17.62 17.95 -6.14
N LEU A 301 -16.49 18.58 -5.86
CA LEU A 301 -15.45 18.82 -6.87
C LEU A 301 -14.68 17.55 -7.30
N VAL A 302 -14.88 16.41 -6.63
CA VAL A 302 -14.25 15.11 -6.93
C VAL A 302 -15.21 13.95 -6.67
#